data_445abad63f0c296e541fa8262573413f
#
_entry.id   445abad63f0c296e541fa8262573413f
#
_cell.length_a   1.000
_cell.length_b   1.000
_cell.length_c   1.000
_cell.angle_alpha   90.00
_cell.angle_beta   90.00
_cell.angle_gamma   90.00
#
_symmetry.space_group_name_H-M   'P 1'
#
loop_
_entity.id
_entity.type
_entity.pdbx_description
1 polymer ?
#
loop_
_entity_poly.entity_id
_entity_poly.type
_entity_poly.pdbx_seq_one_letter_code
_entity_poly.pdbx_strand_id
1 'polypeptide(L)' 'MAEPAEPIDLNAADITALDSLPGIGPATARAIIEERTRRGGFRSTRDLLRVPGIGEGRFARLKDRVRV' A
#
# COMPACT_ATOMS: atom_id res chain seq x y z
N MET A 1 -16.19 -21.28 -3.53
CA MET A 1 -14.99 -20.93 -2.79
C MET A 1 -14.40 -19.66 -3.37
N ALA A 2 -14.11 -18.71 -2.52
CA ALA A 2 -13.57 -17.45 -3.00
C ALA A 2 -12.12 -17.62 -3.46
N GLU A 3 -11.78 -17.02 -4.57
CA GLU A 3 -10.40 -16.99 -5.02
C GLU A 3 -9.58 -16.07 -4.14
N PRO A 4 -8.29 -16.35 -3.92
CA PRO A 4 -7.42 -15.42 -3.23
C PRO A 4 -7.39 -14.09 -3.98
N ALA A 5 -7.48 -13.00 -3.25
CA ALA A 5 -7.37 -11.69 -3.86
C ALA A 5 -5.95 -11.52 -4.42
N GLU A 6 -5.86 -10.98 -5.61
CA GLU A 6 -4.55 -10.66 -6.18
C GLU A 6 -3.92 -9.52 -5.39
N PRO A 7 -2.59 -9.51 -5.25
CA PRO A 7 -1.92 -8.38 -4.63
C PRO A 7 -2.23 -7.08 -5.36
N ILE A 8 -2.39 -6.03 -4.58
CA ILE A 8 -2.67 -4.70 -5.12
C ILE A 8 -1.36 -4.09 -5.61
N ASP A 9 -1.37 -3.60 -6.84
CA ASP A 9 -0.22 -2.90 -7.43
C ASP A 9 -0.12 -1.51 -6.84
N LEU A 10 0.90 -1.28 -6.02
CA LEU A 10 1.10 0.00 -5.34
C LEU A 10 1.28 1.17 -6.31
N ASN A 11 1.76 0.89 -7.50
CA ASN A 11 2.03 1.95 -8.48
C ASN A 11 0.82 2.29 -9.34
N ALA A 12 -0.23 1.48 -9.30
CA ALA A 12 -1.41 1.67 -10.13
C ALA A 12 -2.70 1.84 -9.32
N ALA A 13 -2.70 1.47 -8.04
CA ALA A 13 -3.92 1.44 -7.24
C ALA A 13 -4.46 2.84 -6.98
N ASP A 14 -5.79 2.95 -7.02
CA ASP A 14 -6.46 4.18 -6.60
C ASP A 14 -6.68 4.17 -5.10
N ILE A 15 -7.24 5.27 -4.58
CA ILE A 15 -7.43 5.43 -3.14
C ILE A 15 -8.38 4.37 -2.58
N THR A 16 -9.39 3.98 -3.34
CA THR A 16 -10.36 2.96 -2.90
C THR A 16 -9.69 1.61 -2.72
N ALA A 17 -8.84 1.23 -3.68
CA ALA A 17 -8.11 -0.04 -3.59
C ALA A 17 -7.16 -0.03 -2.40
N LEU A 18 -6.44 1.07 -2.19
CA LEU A 18 -5.51 1.18 -1.08
C LEU A 18 -6.22 1.18 0.27
N ASP A 19 -7.37 1.85 0.35
CA ASP A 19 -8.15 1.91 1.58
C ASP A 19 -8.70 0.55 1.99
N SER A 20 -8.82 -0.39 1.06
CA SER A 20 -9.29 -1.74 1.37
C SER A 20 -8.22 -2.61 2.03
N LEU A 21 -6.98 -2.17 2.06
CA LEU A 21 -5.90 -2.91 2.68
C LEU A 21 -6.04 -2.93 4.20
N PRO A 22 -5.63 -4.03 4.87
CA PRO A 22 -5.77 -4.11 6.33
C PRO A 22 -4.99 -3.01 7.03
N GLY A 23 -5.67 -2.31 7.94
CA GLY A 23 -5.05 -1.24 8.71
C GLY A 23 -4.82 0.06 7.96
N ILE A 24 -5.26 0.17 6.72
CA ILE A 24 -5.10 1.37 5.92
C ILE A 24 -6.46 2.10 5.88
N GLY A 25 -6.48 3.29 6.44
CA GLY A 25 -7.64 4.18 6.33
C GLY A 25 -7.42 5.22 5.25
N PRO A 26 -8.39 6.15 5.07
CA PRO A 26 -8.29 7.16 4.01
C PRO A 26 -7.04 8.04 4.11
N ALA A 27 -6.64 8.41 5.33
CA ALA A 27 -5.47 9.28 5.51
C ALA A 27 -4.20 8.57 5.09
N THR A 28 -4.04 7.29 5.47
CA THR A 28 -2.86 6.52 5.11
C THR A 28 -2.85 6.19 3.61
N ALA A 29 -4.02 5.87 3.05
CA ALA A 29 -4.14 5.65 1.61
C ALA A 29 -3.69 6.87 0.83
N ARG A 30 -4.11 8.08 1.28
CA ARG A 30 -3.69 9.31 0.64
C ARG A 30 -2.19 9.52 0.77
N ALA A 31 -1.61 9.20 1.93
CA ALA A 31 -0.17 9.32 2.14
C ALA A 31 0.60 8.39 1.21
N ILE A 32 0.07 7.18 0.94
CA ILE A 32 0.70 6.27 -0.02
C ILE A 32 0.72 6.90 -1.41
N ILE A 33 -0.40 7.49 -1.83
CA ILE A 33 -0.48 8.14 -3.15
C ILE A 33 0.48 9.32 -3.24
N GLU A 34 0.58 10.11 -2.18
CA GLU A 34 1.51 11.24 -2.15
C GLU A 34 2.95 10.77 -2.25
N GLU A 35 3.30 9.72 -1.52
CA GLU A 35 4.64 9.17 -1.57
C GLU A 35 4.97 8.63 -2.97
N ARG A 36 4.02 7.91 -3.56
CA ARG A 36 4.15 7.40 -4.93
C ARG A 36 4.44 8.52 -5.92
N THR A 37 3.68 9.61 -5.82
CA THR A 37 3.83 10.74 -6.73
C THR A 37 5.18 11.41 -6.53
N ARG A 38 5.56 11.63 -5.28
CA ARG A 38 6.81 12.32 -4.97
C ARG A 38 8.03 11.53 -5.41
N ARG A 39 7.97 10.20 -5.31
CA ARG A 39 9.11 9.35 -5.63
C ARG A 39 9.14 8.89 -7.07
N GLY A 40 8.09 9.14 -7.83
CA GLY A 40 7.99 8.60 -9.19
C GLY A 40 7.69 7.12 -9.22
N GLY A 41 7.04 6.60 -8.18
CA GLY A 41 6.66 5.21 -8.05
C GLY A 41 7.42 4.51 -6.93
N PHE A 42 6.91 3.34 -6.53
CA PHE A 42 7.58 2.47 -5.56
C PHE A 42 8.44 1.47 -6.32
N ARG A 43 9.64 1.23 -5.84
CA ARG A 43 10.55 0.25 -6.43
C ARG A 43 10.45 -1.10 -5.75
N SER A 44 10.03 -1.12 -4.50
CA SER A 44 9.79 -2.36 -3.76
C SER A 44 8.68 -2.11 -2.77
N THR A 45 8.06 -3.21 -2.29
CA THR A 45 7.01 -3.09 -1.30
C THR A 45 7.53 -2.49 0.01
N ARG A 46 8.81 -2.69 0.33
CA ARG A 46 9.39 -2.13 1.54
C ARG A 46 9.44 -0.61 1.53
N ASP A 47 9.31 0.01 0.38
CA ASP A 47 9.22 1.47 0.30
C ASP A 47 8.00 2.01 1.04
N LEU A 48 7.01 1.15 1.33
CA LEU A 48 5.87 1.55 2.17
C LEU A 48 6.31 2.00 3.57
N LEU A 49 7.44 1.52 4.05
CA LEU A 49 7.94 1.93 5.36
C LEU A 49 8.30 3.43 5.42
N ARG A 50 8.40 4.08 4.26
CA ARG A 50 8.65 5.51 4.20
C ARG A 50 7.38 6.33 4.26
N VAL A 51 6.24 5.68 4.17
CA VAL A 51 4.95 6.37 4.23
C VAL A 51 4.61 6.67 5.68
N PRO A 52 4.29 7.92 6.04
CA PRO A 52 3.85 8.22 7.40
C PRO A 52 2.66 7.37 7.79
N GLY A 53 2.72 6.76 8.95
CA GLY A 53 1.67 5.88 9.44
C GLY A 53 1.90 4.40 9.17
N ILE A 54 2.91 4.04 8.39
CA ILE A 54 3.23 2.64 8.14
C ILE A 54 4.58 2.31 8.78
N GLY A 55 4.53 1.58 9.89
CA GLY A 55 5.72 1.03 10.53
C GLY A 55 5.84 -0.44 10.23
N GLU A 56 6.81 -1.10 10.86
CA GLU A 56 7.11 -2.52 10.62
C GLU A 56 5.92 -3.43 10.89
N GLY A 57 5.19 -3.17 11.97
CA GLY A 57 4.04 -4.01 12.31
C GLY A 57 2.95 -3.96 11.26
N ARG A 58 2.63 -2.76 10.79
CA ARG A 58 1.63 -2.60 9.74
C ARG A 58 2.13 -3.15 8.42
N PHE A 59 3.39 -2.91 8.10
CA PHE A 59 4.00 -3.45 6.89
C PHE A 59 3.91 -4.98 6.86
N ALA A 60 4.17 -5.64 7.99
CA ALA A 60 4.09 -7.09 8.05
C ALA A 60 2.72 -7.63 7.68
N ARG A 61 1.67 -6.84 7.95
CA ARG A 61 0.29 -7.23 7.59
C ARG A 61 -0.03 -6.96 6.13
N LEU A 62 0.72 -6.05 5.48
CA LEU A 62 0.45 -5.62 4.12
C LEU A 62 1.27 -6.36 3.07
N LYS A 63 2.46 -6.83 3.44
CA LYS A 63 3.47 -7.26 2.47
C LYS A 63 2.99 -8.34 1.50
N ASP A 64 2.08 -9.20 1.95
CA ASP A 64 1.56 -10.27 1.10
C ASP A 64 0.34 -9.85 0.29
N ARG A 65 -0.10 -8.61 0.46
CA ARG A 65 -1.29 -8.09 -0.20
C ARG A 65 -0.99 -6.99 -1.21
N VAL A 66 0.29 -6.68 -1.38
CA VAL A 66 0.72 -5.60 -2.27
C VAL A 66 1.89 -6.08 -3.12
N ARG A 67 2.06 -5.41 -4.25
CA ARG A 67 3.20 -5.62 -5.14
C ARG A 67 3.55 -4.31 -5.84
N VAL A 68 4.67 -4.30 -6.53
CA VAL A 68 5.08 -3.17 -7.37
C VAL A 68 5.22 -3.59 -8.82
#